data_4e9e6684d6af9456ec7bd45c1f7ac9ec
#
_entry.id   4e9e6684d6af9456ec7bd45c1f7ac9ec
#
_cell.length_a   1.000
_cell.length_b   1.000
_cell.length_c   1.000
_cell.angle_alpha   90.00
_cell.angle_beta   90.00
_cell.angle_gamma   90.00
#
_symmetry.space_group_name_H-M   'P 1'
#
loop_
_entity.id
_entity.type
_entity.pdbx_description
1 polymer ?
#
loop_
_entity_poly.entity_id
_entity_poly.type
_entity_poly.pdbx_seq_one_letter_code
_entity_poly.pdbx_strand_id
1 'polypeptide(L)'
;GKPTNPASLIPDHKFPEISWDENTKVENPDDMTDEQIKAKFQLLDNQRNLEKREVCRKVFQTGKRGTIFGIKYYYEGDEDWPKNVPKVGKEAEKGWIGTPWYDIEKWRQSLNRDIEKWQKMEKDFEALKKEDEKLKK
;
A
#
# COMPACT_ATOMS: atom_id res chain seq x y z
N GLY A 1 8.94 18.94 -9.00
CA GLY A 1 7.58 19.39 -8.77
C GLY A 1 7.50 20.41 -7.65
N LYS A 2 6.46 21.16 -7.61
CA LYS A 2 6.26 22.13 -6.54
C LYS A 2 6.15 21.38 -5.21
N PRO A 3 6.85 21.82 -4.14
CA PRO A 3 6.66 21.22 -2.84
C PRO A 3 5.18 21.31 -2.45
N THR A 4 4.62 20.19 -2.01
CA THR A 4 3.24 20.15 -1.59
C THR A 4 3.07 21.02 -0.34
N ASN A 5 2.22 22.02 -0.42
CA ASN A 5 1.87 22.81 0.74
C ASN A 5 1.17 21.89 1.76
N PRO A 6 1.62 21.83 3.02
CA PRO A 6 0.96 21.03 4.06
C PRO A 6 -0.55 21.28 4.13
N ALA A 7 -1.00 22.51 3.86
CA ALA A 7 -2.43 22.84 3.85
C ALA A 7 -3.21 22.15 2.73
N SER A 8 -2.53 21.61 1.70
CA SER A 8 -3.19 20.88 0.61
C SER A 8 -3.33 19.38 0.88
N LEU A 9 -2.77 18.88 1.97
CA LEU A 9 -2.90 17.48 2.38
C LEU A 9 -4.19 17.28 3.17
N ILE A 10 -4.90 16.22 2.83
CA ILE A 10 -6.19 15.88 3.41
C ILE A 10 -6.08 14.56 4.16
N PRO A 11 -6.63 14.45 5.38
CA PRO A 11 -6.72 13.16 6.06
C PRO A 11 -7.57 12.19 5.25
N ASP A 12 -7.04 10.99 5.02
CA ASP A 12 -7.71 9.91 4.30
C ASP A 12 -7.78 8.68 5.19
N HIS A 13 -8.95 8.08 5.26
CA HIS A 13 -9.11 6.81 5.96
C HIS A 13 -8.35 5.73 5.19
N LYS A 14 -7.43 5.03 5.85
CA LYS A 14 -6.69 3.91 5.23
C LYS A 14 -7.65 2.85 4.72
N PHE A 15 -8.65 2.50 5.52
CA PHE A 15 -9.72 1.60 5.12
C PHE A 15 -10.71 2.36 4.22
N PRO A 16 -10.80 2.01 2.91
CA PRO A 16 -11.58 2.81 1.96
C PRO A 16 -13.08 2.80 2.24
N GLU A 17 -13.70 3.95 2.07
CA GLU A 17 -15.15 4.12 2.26
C GLU A 17 -16.01 3.19 1.41
N ILE A 18 -15.54 2.82 0.21
CA ILE A 18 -16.28 1.91 -0.69
C ILE A 18 -16.54 0.54 -0.04
N SER A 19 -15.72 0.15 0.94
CA SER A 19 -15.87 -1.11 1.68
C SER A 19 -16.66 -0.98 2.96
N TRP A 20 -17.07 0.23 3.34
CA TRP A 20 -17.84 0.43 4.57
C TRP A 20 -19.29 -0.05 4.39
N ASP A 21 -19.83 -0.59 5.46
CA ASP A 21 -21.26 -0.90 5.57
C ASP A 21 -21.85 -0.19 6.78
N GLU A 22 -23.11 -0.47 7.07
CA GLU A 22 -23.85 0.15 8.19
C GLU A 22 -23.24 -0.15 9.57
N ASN A 23 -22.46 -1.22 9.68
CA ASN A 23 -21.79 -1.61 10.93
C ASN A 23 -20.37 -1.06 11.06
N THR A 24 -19.87 -0.40 10.03
CA THR A 24 -18.53 0.23 10.05
C THR A 24 -18.63 1.56 10.80
N LYS A 25 -17.93 1.64 11.94
CA LYS A 25 -17.91 2.88 12.73
C LYS A 25 -17.05 3.94 12.06
N VAL A 26 -17.65 5.09 11.82
CA VAL A 26 -16.93 6.31 11.48
C VAL A 26 -16.53 6.97 12.80
N GLU A 27 -15.27 6.85 13.16
CA GLU A 27 -14.76 7.47 14.39
C GLU A 27 -14.36 8.92 14.15
N ASN A 28 -14.71 9.79 15.11
CA ASN A 28 -14.34 11.19 15.05
C ASN A 28 -12.85 11.33 15.48
N PRO A 29 -11.97 11.91 14.62
CA PRO A 29 -10.57 12.08 14.97
C PRO A 29 -10.35 12.85 16.29
N ASP A 30 -11.28 13.73 16.67
CA ASP A 30 -11.19 14.49 17.91
C ASP A 30 -11.27 13.61 19.16
N ASP A 31 -11.87 12.42 19.04
CA ASP A 31 -12.01 11.46 20.14
C ASP A 31 -10.89 10.40 20.15
N MET A 32 -9.90 10.55 19.28
CA MET A 32 -8.85 9.56 19.08
C MET A 32 -7.49 10.06 19.60
N THR A 33 -6.68 9.12 20.09
CA THR A 33 -5.29 9.42 20.41
C THR A 33 -4.48 9.63 19.13
N ASP A 34 -3.32 10.29 19.22
CA ASP A 34 -2.44 10.48 18.08
C ASP A 34 -2.04 9.14 17.44
N GLU A 35 -1.80 8.12 18.26
CA GLU A 35 -1.45 6.79 17.78
C GLU A 35 -2.59 6.15 17.00
N GLN A 36 -3.82 6.30 17.47
CA GLN A 36 -5.01 5.80 16.78
C GLN A 36 -5.21 6.51 15.45
N ILE A 37 -5.01 7.83 15.41
CA ILE A 37 -5.09 8.61 14.17
C ILE A 37 -4.07 8.11 13.15
N LYS A 38 -2.82 7.92 13.57
CA LYS A 38 -1.77 7.42 12.67
C LYS A 38 -2.05 6.01 12.15
N ALA A 39 -2.69 5.18 12.98
CA ALA A 39 -3.04 3.82 12.58
C ALA A 39 -4.16 3.77 11.54
N LYS A 40 -5.09 4.72 11.57
CA LYS A 40 -6.31 4.71 10.76
C LYS A 40 -6.35 5.70 9.60
N PHE A 41 -5.51 6.73 9.65
CA PHE A 41 -5.50 7.79 8.66
C PHE A 41 -4.12 7.95 8.02
N GLN A 42 -4.12 8.46 6.80
CA GLN A 42 -2.92 8.93 6.11
C GLN A 42 -3.23 10.28 5.48
N LEU A 43 -2.20 11.02 5.10
CA LEU A 43 -2.37 12.30 4.44
C LEU A 43 -2.17 12.14 2.93
N LEU A 44 -3.17 12.55 2.17
CA LEU A 44 -3.13 12.52 0.70
C LEU A 44 -3.49 13.91 0.16
N ASP A 45 -2.89 14.30 -0.97
CA ASP A 45 -3.36 15.45 -1.71
C ASP A 45 -4.65 15.08 -2.47
N ASN A 46 -5.30 16.09 -3.07
CA ASN A 46 -6.54 15.88 -3.81
C ASN A 46 -6.39 14.89 -4.96
N GLN A 47 -5.29 14.97 -5.69
CA GLN A 47 -5.05 14.10 -6.84
C GLN A 47 -4.91 12.64 -6.40
N ARG A 48 -4.14 12.38 -5.35
CA ARG A 48 -3.96 11.04 -4.81
C ARG A 48 -5.26 10.49 -4.23
N ASN A 49 -6.06 11.34 -3.58
CA ASN A 49 -7.36 10.94 -3.06
C ASN A 49 -8.30 10.50 -4.19
N LEU A 50 -8.34 11.23 -5.30
CA LEU A 50 -9.12 10.87 -6.48
C LEU A 50 -8.63 9.57 -7.11
N GLU A 51 -7.30 9.39 -7.24
CA GLU A 51 -6.70 8.16 -7.74
C GLU A 51 -7.09 6.95 -6.87
N LYS A 52 -7.03 7.10 -5.56
CA LYS A 52 -7.43 6.05 -4.62
C LYS A 52 -8.87 5.63 -4.84
N ARG A 53 -9.78 6.57 -4.96
CA ARG A 53 -11.20 6.27 -5.23
C ARG A 53 -11.38 5.45 -6.50
N GLU A 54 -10.70 5.86 -7.56
CA GLU A 54 -10.78 5.18 -8.86
C GLU A 54 -10.19 3.77 -8.78
N VAL A 55 -9.03 3.60 -8.16
CA VAL A 55 -8.40 2.29 -8.00
C VAL A 55 -9.27 1.38 -7.14
N CYS A 56 -9.80 1.88 -6.03
CA CYS A 56 -10.66 1.09 -5.15
C CYS A 56 -11.93 0.63 -5.87
N ARG A 57 -12.51 1.48 -6.72
CA ARG A 57 -13.65 1.10 -7.55
C ARG A 57 -13.31 -0.03 -8.50
N LYS A 58 -12.13 0.04 -9.13
CA LYS A 58 -11.66 -1.01 -10.05
C LYS A 58 -11.40 -2.34 -9.35
N VAL A 59 -10.99 -2.32 -8.09
CA VAL A 59 -10.83 -3.54 -7.28
C VAL A 59 -12.13 -4.33 -7.23
N PHE A 60 -13.26 -3.64 -7.05
CA PHE A 60 -14.58 -4.29 -7.05
C PHE A 60 -14.95 -4.89 -8.40
N GLN A 61 -14.52 -4.26 -9.49
CA GLN A 61 -14.81 -4.71 -10.84
C GLN A 61 -13.93 -5.88 -11.30
N THR A 62 -12.66 -5.87 -10.90
CA THR A 62 -11.65 -6.78 -11.45
C THR A 62 -11.21 -7.88 -10.48
N GLY A 63 -11.40 -7.69 -9.18
CA GLY A 63 -10.84 -8.57 -8.15
C GLY A 63 -9.32 -8.43 -7.98
N LYS A 64 -8.70 -7.45 -8.60
CA LYS A 64 -7.28 -7.13 -8.46
C LYS A 64 -7.10 -6.01 -7.46
N ARG A 65 -6.13 -6.14 -6.55
CA ARG A 65 -5.98 -5.23 -5.41
C ARG A 65 -5.48 -3.83 -5.75
N GLY A 66 -5.11 -3.59 -6.99
CA GLY A 66 -4.71 -2.27 -7.45
C GLY A 66 -3.21 -2.00 -7.29
N THR A 67 -2.74 -1.03 -8.06
CA THR A 67 -1.33 -0.62 -8.09
C THR A 67 -1.22 0.89 -7.96
N ILE A 68 -0.01 1.37 -7.70
CA ILE A 68 0.33 2.79 -7.80
C ILE A 68 1.51 2.91 -8.77
N PHE A 69 1.44 3.87 -9.71
CA PHE A 69 2.47 4.07 -10.73
C PHE A 69 2.78 2.80 -11.55
N GLY A 70 1.80 1.92 -11.69
CA GLY A 70 1.99 0.66 -12.42
C GLY A 70 2.83 -0.40 -11.70
N ILE A 71 3.23 -0.15 -10.47
CA ILE A 71 4.08 -1.06 -9.70
C ILE A 71 3.22 -2.11 -9.01
N LYS A 72 3.43 -3.38 -9.37
CA LYS A 72 2.73 -4.51 -8.76
C LYS A 72 3.52 -5.03 -7.56
N TYR A 73 3.38 -4.35 -6.45
CA TYR A 73 4.02 -4.73 -5.19
C TYR A 73 3.03 -4.60 -4.04
N TYR A 74 3.04 -5.57 -3.15
CA TYR A 74 2.19 -5.62 -1.96
C TYR A 74 3.04 -6.07 -0.78
N TYR A 75 2.95 -5.37 0.35
CA TYR A 75 3.73 -5.78 1.53
C TYR A 75 3.05 -6.93 2.28
N GLU A 76 1.80 -7.23 1.98
CA GLU A 76 1.10 -8.45 2.41
C GLU A 76 0.20 -8.94 1.28
N GLY A 77 0.22 -10.24 1.03
CA GLY A 77 -0.64 -10.87 0.03
C GLY A 77 -0.17 -10.65 -1.40
N ASP A 78 -1.05 -10.96 -2.33
CA ASP A 78 -0.79 -10.94 -3.76
C ASP A 78 -1.64 -9.89 -4.48
N GLU A 79 -1.53 -9.84 -5.81
CA GLU A 79 -2.34 -8.96 -6.65
C GLU A 79 -3.83 -9.27 -6.55
N ASP A 80 -4.19 -10.56 -6.39
CA ASP A 80 -5.58 -10.98 -6.31
C ASP A 80 -6.17 -10.71 -4.93
N TRP A 81 -7.45 -10.29 -4.91
CA TRP A 81 -8.20 -10.17 -3.68
C TRP A 81 -8.31 -11.53 -3.00
N PRO A 82 -8.07 -11.63 -1.67
CA PRO A 82 -8.13 -12.91 -0.97
C PRO A 82 -9.50 -13.58 -1.10
N LYS A 83 -9.51 -14.88 -1.40
CA LYS A 83 -10.74 -15.63 -1.69
C LYS A 83 -11.80 -15.62 -0.59
N ASN A 84 -11.36 -15.65 0.66
CA ASN A 84 -12.26 -15.75 1.80
C ASN A 84 -12.52 -14.42 2.50
N VAL A 85 -12.17 -13.31 1.84
CA VAL A 85 -12.32 -11.97 2.41
C VAL A 85 -13.43 -11.23 1.65
N PRO A 86 -14.49 -10.78 2.32
CA PRO A 86 -15.52 -9.98 1.66
C PRO A 86 -14.96 -8.62 1.24
N LYS A 87 -15.56 -8.00 0.24
CA LYS A 87 -15.14 -6.67 -0.22
C LYS A 87 -15.83 -5.54 0.54
N VAL A 88 -16.85 -5.86 1.32
CA VAL A 88 -17.62 -4.89 2.10
C VAL A 88 -17.71 -5.37 3.54
N GLY A 89 -17.71 -4.43 4.46
CA GLY A 89 -17.77 -4.68 5.89
C GLY A 89 -16.41 -4.70 6.56
N LYS A 90 -16.43 -4.87 7.87
CA LYS A 90 -15.22 -4.81 8.71
C LYS A 90 -14.12 -5.77 8.26
N GLU A 91 -14.48 -6.97 7.84
CA GLU A 91 -13.52 -8.00 7.42
C GLU A 91 -12.84 -7.65 6.10
N ALA A 92 -13.40 -6.73 5.31
CA ALA A 92 -12.80 -6.27 4.06
C ALA A 92 -11.45 -5.57 4.27
N GLU A 93 -11.20 -5.04 5.46
CA GLU A 93 -9.92 -4.40 5.77
C GLU A 93 -8.74 -5.32 5.51
N LYS A 94 -8.88 -6.61 5.78
CA LYS A 94 -7.84 -7.62 5.53
C LYS A 94 -7.44 -7.70 4.06
N GLY A 95 -8.36 -7.42 3.15
CA GLY A 95 -8.07 -7.40 1.72
C GLY A 95 -7.35 -6.12 1.26
N TRP A 96 -7.50 -5.03 1.99
CA TRP A 96 -6.84 -3.77 1.68
C TRP A 96 -5.44 -3.65 2.28
N ILE A 97 -5.21 -4.28 3.43
CA ILE A 97 -3.89 -4.27 4.08
C ILE A 97 -2.87 -4.92 3.14
N GLY A 98 -1.75 -4.25 2.93
CA GLY A 98 -0.71 -4.70 2.01
C GLY A 98 -0.68 -3.94 0.70
N THR A 99 -1.75 -3.23 0.37
CA THR A 99 -1.84 -2.42 -0.85
C THR A 99 -1.23 -1.03 -0.63
N PRO A 100 -0.76 -0.37 -1.71
CA PRO A 100 -0.24 0.99 -1.58
C PRO A 100 -1.31 2.00 -1.14
N TRP A 101 -2.56 1.79 -1.53
CA TRP A 101 -3.63 2.74 -1.24
C TRP A 101 -4.21 2.62 0.17
N TYR A 102 -3.92 1.52 0.87
CA TYR A 102 -4.27 1.40 2.29
C TYR A 102 -3.31 2.23 3.15
N ASP A 103 -2.01 2.07 2.93
CA ASP A 103 -0.97 2.81 3.65
C ASP A 103 0.23 3.01 2.73
N ILE A 104 0.26 4.16 2.06
CA ILE A 104 1.26 4.47 1.04
C ILE A 104 2.65 4.51 1.64
N GLU A 105 2.81 5.08 2.83
CA GLU A 105 4.12 5.21 3.45
C GLU A 105 4.69 3.85 3.85
N LYS A 106 3.88 3.00 4.48
CA LYS A 106 4.30 1.65 4.85
C LYS A 106 4.65 0.82 3.61
N TRP A 107 3.85 0.95 2.55
CA TRP A 107 4.10 0.29 1.27
C TRP A 107 5.44 0.73 0.69
N ARG A 108 5.71 2.04 0.68
CA ARG A 108 6.96 2.60 0.16
C ARG A 108 8.17 2.14 0.97
N GLN A 109 8.09 2.16 2.29
CA GLN A 109 9.16 1.69 3.16
C GLN A 109 9.46 0.21 2.94
N SER A 110 8.42 -0.61 2.81
CA SER A 110 8.57 -2.04 2.55
C SER A 110 9.19 -2.29 1.18
N LEU A 111 8.74 -1.60 0.15
CA LEU A 111 9.30 -1.71 -1.20
C LEU A 111 10.78 -1.33 -1.23
N ASN A 112 11.15 -0.23 -0.58
CA ASN A 112 12.54 0.22 -0.54
C ASN A 112 13.45 -0.78 0.16
N ARG A 113 12.99 -1.39 1.26
CA ARG A 113 13.74 -2.44 1.94
C ARG A 113 13.94 -3.66 1.05
N ASP A 114 12.92 -4.06 0.31
CA ASP A 114 13.01 -5.20 -0.59
C ASP A 114 13.92 -4.90 -1.78
N ILE A 115 13.88 -3.69 -2.33
CA ILE A 115 14.79 -3.26 -3.39
C ILE A 115 16.24 -3.33 -2.92
N GLU A 116 16.53 -2.85 -1.72
CA GLU A 116 17.87 -2.92 -1.14
C GLU A 116 18.35 -4.37 -0.99
N LYS A 117 17.49 -5.26 -0.54
CA LYS A 117 17.80 -6.70 -0.45
C LYS A 117 18.10 -7.29 -1.82
N TRP A 118 17.29 -6.97 -2.81
CA TRP A 118 17.49 -7.47 -4.18
C TRP A 118 18.80 -6.97 -4.78
N GLN A 119 19.14 -5.71 -4.56
CA GLN A 119 20.41 -5.14 -5.02
C GLN A 119 21.61 -5.82 -4.36
N LYS A 120 21.51 -6.11 -3.06
CA LYS A 120 22.55 -6.85 -2.35
C LYS A 120 22.71 -8.26 -2.89
N MET A 121 21.60 -8.96 -3.11
CA MET A 121 21.61 -10.32 -3.68
C MET A 121 22.23 -10.33 -5.07
N GLU A 122 21.94 -9.33 -5.88
CA GLU A 122 22.53 -9.18 -7.22
C GLU A 122 24.05 -9.00 -7.15
N LYS A 123 24.52 -8.16 -6.25
CA LYS A 123 25.97 -7.95 -6.03
C LYS A 123 26.66 -9.22 -5.56
N ASP A 124 26.04 -9.93 -4.62
CA ASP A 124 26.58 -11.18 -4.09
C ASP A 124 26.64 -12.25 -5.19
N PHE A 125 25.62 -12.31 -6.03
CA PHE A 125 25.56 -13.23 -7.17
C PHE A 125 26.65 -12.93 -8.20
N GLU A 126 26.87 -11.65 -8.52
CA GLU A 126 27.92 -11.24 -9.44
C GLU A 126 29.32 -11.54 -8.88
N ALA A 127 29.53 -11.35 -7.57
CA ALA A 127 30.78 -11.69 -6.92
C ALA A 127 31.07 -13.19 -7.01
N LEU A 128 30.04 -14.03 -6.80
CA LEU A 128 30.14 -15.48 -6.95
C LEU A 128 30.48 -15.89 -8.39
N LYS A 129 29.88 -15.23 -9.38
CA LYS A 129 30.20 -15.47 -10.78
C LYS A 129 31.66 -15.17 -11.10
N LYS A 130 32.18 -14.07 -10.59
CA LYS A 130 33.60 -13.68 -10.81
C LYS A 130 34.55 -14.67 -10.20
N GLU A 131 34.27 -15.18 -9.01
CA GLU A 131 35.07 -16.23 -8.37
C GLU A 131 35.06 -17.52 -9.18
N ASP A 132 33.87 -17.93 -9.65
CA ASP A 132 33.72 -19.12 -10.49
C ASP A 132 34.50 -19.01 -11.78
N GLU A 133 34.50 -17.85 -12.43
CA GLU A 133 35.31 -17.59 -13.62
C GLU A 133 36.79 -17.68 -13.35
N LYS A 134 37.27 -17.20 -12.19
CA LYS A 134 38.68 -17.30 -11.79
C LYS A 134 39.11 -18.75 -11.56
N LEU A 135 38.21 -19.56 -11.01
CA LEU A 135 38.49 -20.98 -10.76
C LEU A 135 38.54 -21.81 -12.04
N LYS A 136 37.85 -21.37 -13.10
CA LYS A 136 37.87 -22.04 -14.41
C LYS A 136 39.06 -21.73 -15.28
N LYS A 137 39.89 -20.78 -14.88
CA LYS A 137 41.13 -20.48 -15.57
C LYS A 137 42.29 -21.35 -15.00
#